data_2c297c672e6c3fc0f4f2eedce5d54de7
#
_entry.id   2c297c672e6c3fc0f4f2eedce5d54de7
#
_cell.length_a   1.000
_cell.length_b   1.000
_cell.length_c   1.000
_cell.angle_alpha   90.00
_cell.angle_beta   90.00
_cell.angle_gamma   90.00
#
_symmetry.space_group_name_H-M   'P 1'
#
loop_
_entity.id
_entity.type
_entity.pdbx_description
1 polymer ?
#
loop_
_entity_poly.entity_id
_entity_poly.type
_entity_poly.pdbx_seq_one_letter_code
_entity_poly.pdbx_strand_id
1 'polypeptide(L)'
;DTDDLLEQTVKLFNSCKTSLELFDMLHNMRAYDDSTHAHSLNVALICRRIGKWLKVDAATLDTLTLCGLLHDIGKLKIPDEILNKPGKYTDEEFDLVKRHTKFGYELLKPLNIDPHIKKAALLHHERCDGSGYPLKATQKDLDDFSMVVAIADVYDAMTAARSYRAPLCPFQVIERFEQEGLQKYKPKFILTFLQHIASTYQNNRV
;
A
#
# COMPACT_ATOMS: atom_id res chain seq x y z
N ASP A 1 -15.18 9.60 -6.41
CA ASP A 1 -14.73 10.27 -7.64
C ASP A 1 -13.20 10.32 -7.64
N THR A 2 -12.54 9.73 -8.66
CA THR A 2 -11.08 9.53 -8.68
C THR A 2 -10.32 10.88 -8.69
N ASP A 3 -10.94 11.91 -9.30
CA ASP A 3 -10.35 13.25 -9.40
C ASP A 3 -10.38 13.96 -8.04
N ASP A 4 -11.44 13.80 -7.27
CA ASP A 4 -11.56 14.33 -5.92
C ASP A 4 -10.54 13.69 -4.96
N LEU A 5 -10.34 12.38 -5.08
CA LEU A 5 -9.36 11.65 -4.30
C LEU A 5 -7.92 12.09 -4.65
N LEU A 6 -7.64 12.28 -5.93
CA LEU A 6 -6.35 12.77 -6.40
C LEU A 6 -6.09 14.20 -5.89
N GLU A 7 -7.10 15.09 -6.00
CA GLU A 7 -7.00 16.47 -5.52
C GLU A 7 -6.79 16.52 -4.00
N GLN A 8 -7.50 15.71 -3.23
CA GLN A 8 -7.31 15.58 -1.79
C GLN A 8 -5.90 15.07 -1.46
N THR A 9 -5.41 14.06 -2.17
CA THR A 9 -4.06 13.54 -2.00
C THR A 9 -3.01 14.60 -2.26
N VAL A 10 -3.14 15.37 -3.34
CA VAL A 10 -2.22 16.48 -3.67
C VAL A 10 -2.26 17.58 -2.62
N LYS A 11 -3.45 17.97 -2.14
CA LYS A 11 -3.62 18.97 -1.07
C LYS A 11 -2.93 18.52 0.21
N LEU A 12 -3.11 17.25 0.59
CA LEU A 12 -2.46 16.66 1.77
C LEU A 12 -0.93 16.69 1.66
N PHE A 13 -0.37 16.36 0.50
CA PHE A 13 1.09 16.43 0.28
C PHE A 13 1.65 17.84 0.39
N ASN A 14 0.94 18.82 -0.11
CA ASN A 14 1.38 20.22 -0.07
C ASN A 14 1.34 20.81 1.37
N SER A 15 0.55 20.22 2.26
CA SER A 15 0.44 20.64 3.67
C SER A 15 1.50 20.00 4.58
N CYS A 16 2.04 18.83 4.23
CA CYS A 16 2.99 18.09 5.08
C CYS A 16 4.43 18.54 4.90
N LYS A 17 4.98 19.26 5.86
CA LYS A 17 6.36 19.79 5.82
C LYS A 17 7.40 18.82 6.38
N THR A 18 7.02 17.98 7.32
CA THR A 18 7.93 17.06 8.05
C THR A 18 7.45 15.61 8.00
N SER A 19 8.36 14.67 8.31
CA SER A 19 8.01 13.25 8.43
C SER A 19 7.02 12.99 9.55
N LEU A 20 7.15 13.72 10.66
CA LEU A 20 6.28 13.57 11.81
C LEU A 20 4.86 14.02 11.48
N GLU A 21 4.69 15.18 10.85
CA GLU A 21 3.37 15.67 10.43
C GLU A 21 2.66 14.67 9.48
N LEU A 22 3.43 14.01 8.61
CA LEU A 22 2.89 12.98 7.73
C LEU A 22 2.41 11.75 8.50
N PHE A 23 3.20 11.28 9.49
CA PHE A 23 2.80 10.15 10.33
C PHE A 23 1.60 10.49 11.20
N ASP A 24 1.57 11.68 11.79
CA ASP A 24 0.42 12.15 12.58
C ASP A 24 -0.84 12.25 11.72
N MET A 25 -0.72 12.73 10.49
CA MET A 25 -1.84 12.78 9.54
C MET A 25 -2.33 11.37 9.18
N LEU A 26 -1.44 10.43 8.89
CA LEU A 26 -1.79 9.03 8.64
C LEU A 26 -2.49 8.41 9.84
N HIS A 27 -2.01 8.70 11.05
CA HIS A 27 -2.63 8.23 12.28
C HIS A 27 -4.04 8.80 12.47
N ASN A 28 -4.22 10.10 12.26
CA ASN A 28 -5.51 10.77 12.37
C ASN A 28 -6.50 10.28 11.29
N MET A 29 -6.06 10.05 10.07
CA MET A 29 -6.90 9.48 9.01
C MET A 29 -7.41 8.08 9.37
N ARG A 30 -6.58 7.26 10.03
CA ARG A 30 -6.96 5.92 10.51
C ARG A 30 -8.02 5.93 11.59
N ALA A 31 -8.08 7.00 12.39
CA ALA A 31 -9.11 7.15 13.43
C ALA A 31 -10.49 7.43 12.84
N TYR A 32 -10.57 7.90 11.60
CA TYR A 32 -11.82 8.36 10.99
C TYR A 32 -12.56 7.30 10.18
N ASP A 33 -11.89 6.41 9.45
CA ASP A 33 -12.57 5.40 8.63
C ASP A 33 -11.67 4.22 8.22
N ASP A 34 -12.18 2.99 8.41
CA ASP A 34 -11.58 1.71 7.94
C ASP A 34 -11.95 1.42 6.46
N SER A 35 -12.45 2.43 5.73
CA SER A 35 -12.89 2.26 4.35
C SER A 35 -11.74 1.98 3.39
N THR A 36 -12.03 1.32 2.30
CA THR A 36 -11.11 1.11 1.18
C THR A 36 -10.50 2.43 0.68
N HIS A 37 -11.26 3.51 0.77
CA HIS A 37 -10.83 4.86 0.40
C HIS A 37 -9.70 5.40 1.30
N ALA A 38 -9.89 5.37 2.62
CA ALA A 38 -8.88 5.83 3.56
C ALA A 38 -7.61 4.99 3.47
N HIS A 39 -7.74 3.67 3.32
CA HIS A 39 -6.62 2.76 3.07
C HIS A 39 -5.85 3.13 1.81
N SER A 40 -6.53 3.33 0.69
CA SER A 40 -5.89 3.71 -0.58
C SER A 40 -5.12 5.02 -0.47
N LEU A 41 -5.68 6.00 0.24
CA LEU A 41 -5.02 7.28 0.50
C LEU A 41 -3.76 7.12 1.36
N ASN A 42 -3.85 6.35 2.44
CA ASN A 42 -2.71 6.02 3.30
C ASN A 42 -1.59 5.33 2.52
N VAL A 43 -1.93 4.32 1.72
CA VAL A 43 -0.95 3.60 0.89
C VAL A 43 -0.29 4.55 -0.12
N ALA A 44 -1.05 5.48 -0.74
CA ALA A 44 -0.49 6.49 -1.64
C ALA A 44 0.54 7.39 -0.93
N LEU A 45 0.22 7.87 0.29
CA LEU A 45 1.13 8.69 1.10
C LEU A 45 2.40 7.93 1.49
N ILE A 46 2.27 6.66 1.88
CA ILE A 46 3.41 5.80 2.23
C ILE A 46 4.29 5.55 0.98
N CYS A 47 3.71 5.24 -0.16
CA CYS A 47 4.42 5.07 -1.43
C CYS A 47 5.24 6.32 -1.80
N ARG A 48 4.62 7.50 -1.70
CA ARG A 48 5.32 8.77 -1.93
C ARG A 48 6.46 8.97 -0.94
N ARG A 49 6.27 8.60 0.32
CA ARG A 49 7.32 8.70 1.33
C ARG A 49 8.48 7.76 1.03
N ILE A 50 8.22 6.51 0.66
CA ILE A 50 9.25 5.56 0.24
C ILE A 50 10.00 6.10 -0.97
N GLY A 51 9.31 6.65 -1.96
CA GLY A 51 9.93 7.26 -3.13
C GLY A 51 10.88 8.42 -2.79
N LYS A 52 10.53 9.28 -1.82
CA LYS A 52 11.42 10.32 -1.30
C LYS A 52 12.68 9.73 -0.64
N TRP A 53 12.55 8.67 0.14
CA TRP A 53 13.69 7.98 0.75
C TRP A 53 14.59 7.31 -0.28
N LEU A 54 14.01 6.83 -1.37
CA LEU A 54 14.74 6.28 -2.51
C LEU A 54 15.35 7.36 -3.42
N LYS A 55 15.05 8.65 -3.16
CA LYS A 55 15.52 9.83 -3.93
C LYS A 55 15.15 9.77 -5.41
N VAL A 56 13.96 9.27 -5.72
CA VAL A 56 13.46 9.26 -7.09
C VAL A 56 13.01 10.68 -7.51
N ASP A 57 12.94 10.94 -8.81
CA ASP A 57 12.49 12.21 -9.37
C ASP A 57 11.00 12.49 -9.13
N ALA A 58 10.55 13.71 -9.40
CA ALA A 58 9.18 14.15 -9.14
C ALA A 58 8.14 13.35 -9.95
N ALA A 59 8.41 13.04 -11.21
CA ALA A 59 7.49 12.30 -12.06
C ALA A 59 7.30 10.86 -11.53
N THR A 60 8.40 10.22 -11.12
CA THR A 60 8.37 8.90 -10.47
C THR A 60 7.61 8.95 -9.14
N LEU A 61 7.77 10.03 -8.35
CA LEU A 61 7.01 10.21 -7.11
C LEU A 61 5.51 10.28 -7.36
N ASP A 62 5.09 11.02 -8.38
CA ASP A 62 3.68 11.17 -8.73
C ASP A 62 3.10 9.84 -9.23
N THR A 63 3.83 9.11 -10.07
CA THR A 63 3.44 7.76 -10.51
C THR A 63 3.33 6.79 -9.33
N LEU A 64 4.29 6.77 -8.39
CA LEU A 64 4.22 5.95 -7.17
C LEU A 64 2.99 6.29 -6.31
N THR A 65 2.66 7.57 -6.21
CA THR A 65 1.47 8.03 -5.47
C THR A 65 0.21 7.47 -6.09
N LEU A 66 0.07 7.56 -7.42
CA LEU A 66 -1.08 7.02 -8.15
C LEU A 66 -1.13 5.49 -8.10
N CYS A 67 0.01 4.82 -8.12
CA CYS A 67 0.07 3.37 -7.92
C CYS A 67 -0.55 2.98 -6.57
N GLY A 68 -0.15 3.65 -5.49
CA GLY A 68 -0.71 3.41 -4.16
C GLY A 68 -2.20 3.78 -4.06
N LEU A 69 -2.63 4.86 -4.72
CA LEU A 69 -4.01 5.31 -4.69
C LEU A 69 -4.97 4.33 -5.39
N LEU A 70 -4.55 3.76 -6.52
CA LEU A 70 -5.40 2.97 -7.40
C LEU A 70 -5.17 1.45 -7.29
N HIS A 71 -4.26 0.99 -6.40
CA HIS A 71 -3.91 -0.43 -6.31
C HIS A 71 -5.14 -1.33 -6.06
N ASP A 72 -6.07 -0.86 -5.24
CA ASP A 72 -7.25 -1.59 -4.78
C ASP A 72 -8.54 -1.25 -5.55
N ILE A 73 -8.47 -0.47 -6.65
CA ILE A 73 -9.66 -0.03 -7.41
C ILE A 73 -10.55 -1.20 -7.85
N GLY A 74 -10.01 -2.37 -8.04
CA GLY A 74 -10.76 -3.57 -8.42
C GLY A 74 -11.70 -4.10 -7.34
N LYS A 75 -11.58 -3.65 -6.09
CA LYS A 75 -12.54 -3.96 -5.02
C LYS A 75 -13.95 -3.47 -5.34
N LEU A 76 -14.10 -2.45 -6.20
CA LEU A 76 -15.38 -2.00 -6.73
C LEU A 76 -16.18 -3.09 -7.47
N LYS A 77 -15.53 -4.21 -7.85
CA LYS A 77 -16.15 -5.36 -8.50
C LYS A 77 -16.40 -6.55 -7.57
N ILE A 78 -16.06 -6.41 -6.31
CA ILE A 78 -16.31 -7.43 -5.28
C ILE A 78 -17.62 -7.07 -4.58
N PRO A 79 -18.53 -8.02 -4.33
CA PRO A 79 -19.77 -7.76 -3.59
C PRO A 79 -19.52 -7.21 -2.19
N ASP A 80 -20.25 -6.17 -1.81
CA ASP A 80 -20.09 -5.47 -0.52
C ASP A 80 -20.31 -6.41 0.67
N GLU A 81 -21.23 -7.37 0.57
CA GLU A 81 -21.48 -8.37 1.61
C GLU A 81 -20.28 -9.28 1.88
N ILE A 82 -19.36 -9.43 0.91
CA ILE A 82 -18.12 -10.16 1.07
C ILE A 82 -17.03 -9.24 1.62
N LEU A 83 -16.84 -8.07 1.03
CA LEU A 83 -15.82 -7.12 1.49
C LEU A 83 -16.02 -6.70 2.94
N ASN A 84 -17.29 -6.45 3.34
CA ASN A 84 -17.67 -5.97 4.66
C ASN A 84 -18.09 -7.10 5.61
N LYS A 85 -17.85 -8.37 5.24
CA LYS A 85 -18.17 -9.52 6.07
C LYS A 85 -17.43 -9.45 7.42
N PRO A 86 -18.16 -9.51 8.54
CA PRO A 86 -17.51 -9.61 9.84
C PRO A 86 -16.84 -10.98 10.00
N GLY A 87 -15.54 -10.98 10.36
CA GLY A 87 -14.77 -12.19 10.60
C GLY A 87 -13.90 -12.63 9.44
N LYS A 88 -13.57 -13.93 9.41
CA LYS A 88 -12.69 -14.51 8.38
C LYS A 88 -13.47 -14.88 7.13
N TYR A 89 -12.83 -14.72 5.97
CA TYR A 89 -13.34 -15.27 4.70
C TYR A 89 -13.25 -16.81 4.71
N THR A 90 -14.18 -17.46 4.00
CA THR A 90 -13.97 -18.84 3.54
C THR A 90 -12.91 -18.87 2.44
N ASP A 91 -12.45 -20.05 2.05
CA ASP A 91 -11.46 -20.18 0.98
C ASP A 91 -12.03 -19.67 -0.35
N GLU A 92 -13.31 -19.95 -0.64
CA GLU A 92 -14.00 -19.49 -1.86
C GLU A 92 -14.18 -17.95 -1.86
N GLU A 93 -14.56 -17.38 -0.72
CA GLU A 93 -14.68 -15.92 -0.56
C GLU A 93 -13.33 -15.25 -0.73
N PHE A 94 -12.28 -15.83 -0.14
CA PHE A 94 -10.92 -15.29 -0.28
C PHE A 94 -10.42 -15.39 -1.72
N ASP A 95 -10.73 -16.49 -2.42
CA ASP A 95 -10.43 -16.61 -3.85
C ASP A 95 -11.16 -15.57 -4.69
N LEU A 96 -12.39 -15.22 -4.34
CA LEU A 96 -13.10 -14.13 -4.99
C LEU A 96 -12.46 -12.76 -4.67
N VAL A 97 -12.13 -12.50 -3.41
CA VAL A 97 -11.46 -11.25 -3.01
C VAL A 97 -10.12 -11.07 -3.73
N LYS A 98 -9.31 -12.11 -3.87
CA LYS A 98 -8.04 -12.06 -4.64
C LYS A 98 -8.22 -11.59 -6.08
N ARG A 99 -9.40 -11.77 -6.67
CA ARG A 99 -9.69 -11.32 -8.05
C ARG A 99 -9.71 -9.80 -8.21
N HIS A 100 -9.78 -9.02 -7.11
CA HIS A 100 -9.72 -7.56 -7.22
C HIS A 100 -8.47 -7.09 -7.97
N THR A 101 -7.35 -7.79 -7.87
CA THR A 101 -6.12 -7.46 -8.59
C THR A 101 -6.32 -7.50 -10.12
N LYS A 102 -6.96 -8.55 -10.62
CA LYS A 102 -7.29 -8.69 -12.04
C LYS A 102 -8.38 -7.69 -12.45
N PHE A 103 -9.39 -7.51 -11.63
CA PHE A 103 -10.45 -6.52 -11.89
C PHE A 103 -9.90 -5.10 -11.93
N GLY A 104 -8.97 -4.75 -11.04
CA GLY A 104 -8.30 -3.45 -11.04
C GLY A 104 -7.51 -3.22 -12.33
N TYR A 105 -6.72 -4.20 -12.75
CA TYR A 105 -6.01 -4.13 -14.03
C TYR A 105 -6.95 -3.93 -15.21
N GLU A 106 -8.05 -4.71 -15.30
CA GLU A 106 -9.00 -4.60 -16.41
C GLU A 106 -9.76 -3.25 -16.41
N LEU A 107 -10.07 -2.68 -15.23
CA LEU A 107 -10.67 -1.35 -15.11
C LEU A 107 -9.71 -0.24 -15.61
N LEU A 108 -8.42 -0.37 -15.29
CA LEU A 108 -7.41 0.64 -15.64
C LEU A 108 -6.85 0.46 -17.06
N LYS A 109 -6.95 -0.74 -17.64
CA LYS A 109 -6.37 -1.09 -18.94
C LYS A 109 -6.76 -0.14 -20.09
N PRO A 110 -8.04 0.28 -20.25
CA PRO A 110 -8.43 1.16 -21.35
C PRO A 110 -8.00 2.62 -21.15
N LEU A 111 -7.58 3.01 -19.95
CA LEU A 111 -7.22 4.39 -19.64
C LEU A 111 -5.84 4.73 -20.17
N ASN A 112 -5.67 5.99 -20.62
CA ASN A 112 -4.37 6.53 -21.04
C ASN A 112 -3.57 7.03 -19.83
N ILE A 113 -3.14 6.09 -18.98
CA ILE A 113 -2.34 6.35 -17.77
C ILE A 113 -1.05 5.52 -17.83
N ASP A 114 -0.08 5.90 -16.97
CA ASP A 114 1.20 5.22 -16.88
C ASP A 114 1.03 3.70 -16.69
N PRO A 115 1.73 2.86 -17.47
CA PRO A 115 1.64 1.40 -17.35
C PRO A 115 2.00 0.85 -15.97
N HIS A 116 2.84 1.54 -15.20
CA HIS A 116 3.19 1.14 -13.84
C HIS A 116 1.98 1.15 -12.89
N ILE A 117 1.05 2.10 -13.09
CA ILE A 117 -0.19 2.17 -12.28
C ILE A 117 -1.05 0.92 -12.53
N LYS A 118 -1.20 0.52 -13.80
CA LYS A 118 -1.94 -0.70 -14.17
C LYS A 118 -1.30 -1.97 -13.60
N LYS A 119 0.04 -2.05 -13.66
CA LYS A 119 0.81 -3.16 -13.08
C LYS A 119 0.70 -3.20 -11.57
N ALA A 120 0.72 -2.05 -10.91
CA ALA A 120 0.56 -1.99 -9.46
C ALA A 120 -0.78 -2.57 -9.01
N ALA A 121 -1.88 -2.24 -9.69
CA ALA A 121 -3.18 -2.84 -9.40
C ALA A 121 -3.18 -4.37 -9.56
N LEU A 122 -2.44 -4.91 -10.52
CA LEU A 122 -2.36 -6.36 -10.76
C LEU A 122 -1.43 -7.08 -9.77
N LEU A 123 -0.28 -6.47 -9.42
CA LEU A 123 0.88 -7.18 -8.88
C LEU A 123 1.22 -6.85 -7.41
N HIS A 124 0.49 -5.94 -6.75
CA HIS A 124 0.82 -5.51 -5.38
C HIS A 124 0.74 -6.62 -4.33
N HIS A 125 0.03 -7.70 -4.60
CA HIS A 125 -0.01 -8.89 -3.75
C HIS A 125 0.97 -9.99 -4.17
N GLU A 126 1.76 -9.78 -5.20
CA GLU A 126 2.85 -10.69 -5.53
C GLU A 126 3.99 -10.58 -4.52
N ARG A 127 4.81 -11.61 -4.45
CA ARG A 127 5.97 -11.68 -3.57
C ARG A 127 7.18 -12.15 -4.37
N CYS A 128 8.38 -11.64 -4.06
CA CYS A 128 9.61 -11.95 -4.79
C CYS A 128 9.95 -13.43 -4.82
N ASP A 129 9.47 -14.20 -3.84
CA ASP A 129 9.65 -15.66 -3.75
C ASP A 129 8.59 -16.47 -4.51
N GLY A 130 7.64 -15.81 -5.21
CA GLY A 130 6.54 -16.46 -5.93
C GLY A 130 5.39 -16.96 -5.06
N SER A 131 5.39 -16.64 -3.77
CA SER A 131 4.31 -17.04 -2.84
C SER A 131 3.05 -16.17 -2.94
N GLY A 132 3.10 -15.09 -3.72
CA GLY A 132 2.01 -14.13 -3.91
C GLY A 132 0.92 -14.58 -4.89
N TYR A 133 0.10 -13.64 -5.28
CA TYR A 133 -0.98 -13.81 -6.28
C TYR A 133 -1.16 -12.50 -7.09
N PRO A 134 -1.79 -12.52 -8.26
CA PRO A 134 -2.55 -13.59 -8.91
C PRO A 134 -1.75 -14.47 -9.87
N LEU A 135 -0.50 -14.14 -10.19
CA LEU A 135 0.30 -14.79 -11.23
C LEU A 135 1.39 -15.71 -10.65
N LYS A 136 1.67 -15.63 -9.36
CA LYS A 136 2.81 -16.26 -8.67
C LYS A 136 4.14 -15.87 -9.33
N ALA A 137 4.24 -14.59 -9.72
CA ALA A 137 5.40 -14.02 -10.35
C ALA A 137 6.58 -13.94 -9.36
N THR A 138 7.80 -14.09 -9.87
CA THR A 138 9.01 -13.98 -9.08
C THR A 138 9.71 -12.63 -9.26
N GLN A 139 10.70 -12.31 -8.45
CA GLN A 139 11.35 -11.00 -8.42
C GLN A 139 11.74 -10.46 -9.81
N LYS A 140 12.17 -11.32 -10.74
CA LYS A 140 12.58 -10.92 -12.09
C LYS A 140 11.43 -10.43 -12.97
N ASP A 141 10.20 -10.85 -12.65
CA ASP A 141 8.99 -10.54 -13.41
C ASP A 141 8.21 -9.38 -12.82
N LEU A 142 8.60 -8.92 -11.60
CA LEU A 142 7.87 -7.92 -10.85
C LEU A 142 8.35 -6.51 -11.14
N ASP A 143 7.39 -5.64 -11.28
CA ASP A 143 7.57 -4.21 -11.47
C ASP A 143 7.98 -3.52 -10.15
N ASP A 144 8.96 -2.62 -10.20
CA ASP A 144 9.49 -1.94 -9.02
C ASP A 144 8.42 -1.11 -8.29
N PHE A 145 7.52 -0.46 -9.01
CA PHE A 145 6.42 0.30 -8.43
C PHE A 145 5.46 -0.62 -7.66
N SER A 146 5.12 -1.77 -8.22
CA SER A 146 4.29 -2.78 -7.56
C SER A 146 4.92 -3.29 -6.26
N MET A 147 6.26 -3.42 -6.22
CA MET A 147 6.99 -3.85 -5.03
C MET A 147 6.99 -2.79 -3.92
N VAL A 148 7.07 -1.51 -4.28
CA VAL A 148 6.91 -0.42 -3.30
C VAL A 148 5.49 -0.40 -2.75
N VAL A 149 4.47 -0.54 -3.60
CA VAL A 149 3.06 -0.63 -3.18
C VAL A 149 2.85 -1.82 -2.25
N ALA A 150 3.43 -2.99 -2.54
CA ALA A 150 3.32 -4.19 -1.70
C ALA A 150 3.82 -3.96 -0.26
N ILE A 151 4.92 -3.21 -0.09
CA ILE A 151 5.45 -2.85 1.24
C ILE A 151 4.51 -1.86 1.93
N ALA A 152 4.05 -0.83 1.22
CA ALA A 152 3.17 0.20 1.74
C ALA A 152 1.81 -0.37 2.20
N ASP A 153 1.22 -1.25 1.40
CA ASP A 153 -0.04 -1.93 1.69
C ASP A 153 0.06 -2.79 2.96
N VAL A 154 1.08 -3.65 3.04
CA VAL A 154 1.33 -4.48 4.22
C VAL A 154 1.56 -3.62 5.47
N TYR A 155 2.32 -2.52 5.35
CA TYR A 155 2.54 -1.60 6.46
C TYR A 155 1.25 -0.96 6.94
N ASP A 156 0.42 -0.42 6.03
CA ASP A 156 -0.86 0.16 6.40
C ASP A 156 -1.78 -0.88 7.04
N ALA A 157 -1.86 -2.08 6.46
CA ALA A 157 -2.64 -3.18 7.02
C ALA A 157 -2.22 -3.56 8.45
N MET A 158 -0.94 -3.46 8.79
CA MET A 158 -0.41 -3.74 10.14
C MET A 158 -0.67 -2.61 11.14
N THR A 159 -0.61 -1.37 10.69
CA THR A 159 -0.66 -0.19 11.55
C THR A 159 -2.03 0.47 11.62
N ALA A 160 -2.98 0.10 10.77
CA ALA A 160 -4.37 0.55 10.87
C ALA A 160 -5.07 -0.09 12.09
N ALA A 161 -5.84 0.72 12.81
CA ALA A 161 -6.77 0.21 13.82
C ALA A 161 -7.88 -0.57 13.11
N ARG A 162 -8.16 -1.79 13.57
CA ARG A 162 -9.26 -2.62 13.07
C ARG A 162 -10.11 -3.07 14.23
N SER A 163 -11.40 -3.30 13.98
CA SER A 163 -12.36 -3.71 15.02
C SER A 163 -11.95 -4.95 15.82
N TYR A 164 -11.07 -5.78 15.25
CA TYR A 164 -10.59 -7.05 15.83
C TYR A 164 -9.11 -7.05 16.21
N ARG A 165 -8.36 -5.95 15.99
CA ARG A 165 -6.92 -5.87 16.29
C ARG A 165 -6.45 -4.44 16.55
N ALA A 166 -5.72 -4.27 17.66
CA ALA A 166 -5.00 -3.02 17.92
C ALA A 166 -3.89 -2.77 16.84
N PRO A 167 -3.61 -1.52 16.49
CA PRO A 167 -2.51 -1.18 15.60
C PRO A 167 -1.17 -1.62 16.19
N LEU A 168 -0.30 -2.14 15.36
CA LEU A 168 1.06 -2.48 15.76
C LEU A 168 1.90 -1.21 15.91
N CYS A 169 2.78 -1.19 16.91
CA CYS A 169 3.79 -0.14 16.98
C CYS A 169 4.88 -0.40 15.92
N PRO A 170 5.66 0.63 15.54
CA PRO A 170 6.65 0.49 14.46
C PRO A 170 7.69 -0.59 14.66
N PHE A 171 8.13 -0.84 15.90
CA PHE A 171 9.09 -1.93 16.19
C PHE A 171 8.47 -3.30 15.98
N GLN A 172 7.19 -3.47 16.35
CA GLN A 172 6.44 -4.70 16.06
C GLN A 172 6.24 -4.91 14.55
N VAL A 173 6.11 -3.82 13.79
CA VAL A 173 6.04 -3.90 12.32
C VAL A 173 7.36 -4.40 11.73
N ILE A 174 8.50 -3.88 12.20
CA ILE A 174 9.83 -4.35 11.76
C ILE A 174 9.98 -5.84 12.05
N GLU A 175 9.72 -6.25 13.29
CA GLU A 175 9.76 -7.66 13.71
C GLU A 175 8.84 -8.53 12.83
N ARG A 176 7.65 -8.03 12.48
CA ARG A 176 6.70 -8.77 11.64
C ARG A 176 7.23 -8.98 10.23
N PHE A 177 7.82 -7.95 9.60
CA PHE A 177 8.45 -8.09 8.30
C PHE A 177 9.61 -9.11 8.32
N GLU A 178 10.41 -9.11 9.39
CA GLU A 178 11.49 -10.09 9.57
C GLU A 178 10.94 -11.51 9.73
N GLN A 179 9.91 -11.71 10.55
CA GLN A 179 9.25 -13.02 10.76
C GLN A 179 8.57 -13.55 9.51
N GLU A 180 7.95 -12.69 8.70
CA GLU A 180 7.30 -13.08 7.45
C GLU A 180 8.30 -13.43 6.35
N GLY A 181 9.53 -12.97 6.49
CA GLY A 181 10.64 -13.24 5.58
C GLY A 181 10.91 -12.11 4.59
N LEU A 182 12.06 -11.46 4.77
CA LEU A 182 12.48 -10.34 3.91
C LEU A 182 12.67 -10.73 2.44
N GLN A 183 12.88 -12.02 2.14
CA GLN A 183 12.97 -12.56 0.78
C GLN A 183 11.69 -12.38 -0.05
N LYS A 184 10.56 -12.10 0.59
CA LYS A 184 9.29 -11.78 -0.08
C LYS A 184 9.31 -10.41 -0.76
N TYR A 185 10.27 -9.56 -0.41
CA TYR A 185 10.37 -8.18 -0.86
C TYR A 185 11.70 -7.92 -1.56
N LYS A 186 11.75 -6.94 -2.46
CA LYS A 186 13.00 -6.53 -3.09
C LYS A 186 13.90 -5.87 -2.04
N PRO A 187 15.14 -6.36 -1.83
CA PRO A 187 16.01 -5.91 -0.73
C PRO A 187 16.20 -4.40 -0.67
N LYS A 188 16.43 -3.76 -1.82
CA LYS A 188 16.60 -2.30 -1.91
C LYS A 188 15.43 -1.54 -1.26
N PHE A 189 14.19 -1.98 -1.49
CA PHE A 189 13.01 -1.26 -1.03
C PHE A 189 12.70 -1.55 0.43
N ILE A 190 12.71 -2.84 0.82
CA ILE A 190 12.36 -3.20 2.20
C ILE A 190 13.42 -2.69 3.19
N LEU A 191 14.71 -2.78 2.88
CA LEU A 191 15.76 -2.29 3.77
C LEU A 191 15.71 -0.76 3.91
N THR A 192 15.53 -0.01 2.80
CA THR A 192 15.33 1.44 2.86
C THR A 192 14.14 1.79 3.74
N PHE A 193 13.01 1.10 3.57
CA PHE A 193 11.81 1.33 4.36
C PHE A 193 12.05 1.07 5.85
N LEU A 194 12.57 -0.09 6.23
CA LEU A 194 12.79 -0.47 7.63
C LEU A 194 13.79 0.44 8.34
N GLN A 195 14.88 0.84 7.66
CA GLN A 195 15.86 1.79 8.21
C GLN A 195 15.23 3.14 8.53
N HIS A 196 14.40 3.69 7.63
CA HIS A 196 13.76 4.98 7.85
C HIS A 196 12.67 4.93 8.91
N ILE A 197 11.89 3.85 8.97
CA ILE A 197 10.93 3.66 10.06
C ILE A 197 11.65 3.61 11.41
N ALA A 198 12.69 2.80 11.55
CA ALA A 198 13.46 2.71 12.78
C ALA A 198 14.04 4.07 13.21
N SER A 199 14.68 4.80 12.29
CA SER A 199 15.31 6.09 12.58
C SER A 199 14.29 7.17 12.96
N THR A 200 13.13 7.21 12.31
CA THR A 200 12.07 8.18 12.61
C THR A 200 11.58 8.06 14.06
N TYR A 201 11.45 6.82 14.55
CA TYR A 201 10.97 6.58 15.91
C TYR A 201 12.05 6.65 16.99
N GLN A 202 13.32 6.39 16.65
CA GLN A 202 14.44 6.59 17.59
C GLN A 202 14.68 8.07 17.88
N ASN A 203 14.54 8.95 16.89
CA ASN A 203 14.79 10.37 17.03
C ASN A 203 13.62 11.16 17.67
N ASN A 204 12.45 10.55 17.82
CA ASN A 204 11.27 11.17 18.40
C ASN A 204 10.93 10.67 19.82
N ARG A 205 11.90 10.05 20.52
CA ARG A 205 11.79 9.81 21.96
C ARG A 205 12.11 11.13 22.69
N VAL A 206 11.10 11.89 22.96
CA VAL A 206 11.09 12.92 24.03
C VAL A 206 10.24 12.41 25.16
#